data_6f8616e36b72b518faf0257975615e4f
#
_entry.id   6f8616e36b72b518faf0257975615e4f
#
_cell.length_a   1.000
_cell.length_b   1.000
_cell.length_c   1.000
_cell.angle_alpha   90.00
_cell.angle_beta   90.00
_cell.angle_gamma   90.00
#
_symmetry.space_group_name_H-M   'P 1'
#
loop_
_entity.id
_entity.type
_entity.pdbx_description
1 polymer ?
#
loop_
_entity_poly.entity_id
_entity_poly.type
_entity_poly.pdbx_seq_one_letter_code
_entity_poly.pdbx_strand_id
1 'polypeptide(L)'
;MSGVRRTPASAHPGASAWSWPAYAAAAVAFVFAAVSFYWGAGGLVGVSTLGGRIEELALARDPAIITMVWVTGVLKVLGGLLALALVQPWGRRLPRRWLLRAAWGGAVLLTVYGLLQITSVALVAFGLITPTQPVDSTVLRWRLLLWEPWFLVWGVLLGLAAWAGGKRAA
;
A
#
# COMPACT_ATOMS: atom_id res chain seq x y z
N MET A 1 30.85 8.37 -53.81
CA MET A 1 30.30 7.41 -52.84
C MET A 1 30.30 8.12 -51.50
N SER A 2 29.19 8.78 -51.13
CA SER A 2 29.06 9.56 -49.91
C SER A 2 28.43 8.66 -48.83
N GLY A 3 29.27 8.24 -47.86
CA GLY A 3 28.82 7.46 -46.70
C GLY A 3 28.02 8.33 -45.73
N VAL A 4 26.71 8.14 -45.66
CA VAL A 4 25.84 8.73 -44.65
C VAL A 4 26.16 8.06 -43.30
N ARG A 5 26.89 8.75 -42.43
CA ARG A 5 27.04 8.36 -41.03
C ARG A 5 25.69 8.47 -40.36
N ARG A 6 25.06 7.32 -40.04
CA ARG A 6 23.93 7.26 -39.14
C ARG A 6 24.45 7.53 -37.71
N THR A 7 24.13 8.69 -37.19
CA THR A 7 24.26 8.98 -35.75
C THR A 7 23.40 7.99 -34.97
N PRO A 8 23.93 7.29 -33.93
CA PRO A 8 23.09 6.47 -33.08
C PRO A 8 22.10 7.36 -32.35
N ALA A 9 20.83 7.03 -32.50
CA ALA A 9 19.75 7.68 -31.77
C ALA A 9 20.07 7.61 -30.28
N SER A 10 20.22 8.77 -29.65
CA SER A 10 20.40 8.90 -28.20
C SER A 10 19.18 8.29 -27.53
N ALA A 11 19.37 7.16 -26.87
CA ALA A 11 18.38 6.58 -26.00
C ALA A 11 18.07 7.59 -24.89
N HIS A 12 16.88 8.17 -24.92
CA HIS A 12 16.42 9.06 -23.86
C HIS A 12 16.25 8.27 -22.56
N PRO A 13 17.02 8.55 -21.49
CA PRO A 13 16.93 7.84 -20.20
C PRO A 13 15.63 8.14 -19.42
N GLY A 14 14.76 9.02 -19.93
CA GLY A 14 13.64 9.57 -19.16
C GLY A 14 12.45 8.64 -18.91
N ALA A 15 12.28 7.56 -19.66
CA ALA A 15 11.09 6.71 -19.53
C ALA A 15 11.19 5.65 -18.41
N SER A 16 12.41 5.26 -18.00
CA SER A 16 12.62 4.23 -16.96
C SER A 16 12.65 4.80 -15.54
N ALA A 17 13.06 6.07 -15.39
CA ALA A 17 13.26 6.70 -14.08
C ALA A 17 11.99 6.85 -13.23
N TRP A 18 10.81 6.89 -13.84
CA TRP A 18 9.52 7.09 -13.15
C TRP A 18 8.67 5.83 -12.98
N SER A 19 9.27 4.65 -13.14
CA SER A 19 8.57 3.37 -12.87
C SER A 19 8.74 2.90 -11.42
N TRP A 20 9.75 3.40 -10.71
CA TRP A 20 10.05 2.97 -9.35
C TRP A 20 8.88 3.12 -8.36
N PRO A 21 8.02 4.19 -8.39
CA PRO A 21 6.92 4.29 -7.42
C PRO A 21 5.92 3.15 -7.57
N ALA A 22 5.69 2.65 -8.79
CA ALA A 22 4.81 1.52 -9.02
C ALA A 22 5.37 0.22 -8.45
N TYR A 23 6.68 -0.02 -8.61
CA TYR A 23 7.32 -1.19 -8.01
C TYR A 23 7.37 -1.08 -6.48
N ALA A 24 7.67 0.10 -5.94
CA ALA A 24 7.66 0.35 -4.51
C ALA A 24 6.25 0.16 -3.91
N ALA A 25 5.21 0.70 -4.55
CA ALA A 25 3.83 0.50 -4.13
C ALA A 25 3.43 -0.98 -4.15
N ALA A 26 3.84 -1.72 -5.19
CA ALA A 26 3.60 -3.16 -5.29
C ALA A 26 4.34 -3.94 -4.19
N ALA A 27 5.59 -3.62 -3.92
CA ALA A 27 6.38 -4.26 -2.86
C ALA A 27 5.74 -4.04 -1.48
N VAL A 28 5.37 -2.79 -1.16
CA VAL A 28 4.65 -2.44 0.07
C VAL A 28 3.36 -3.25 0.20
N ALA A 29 2.56 -3.32 -0.89
CA ALA A 29 1.31 -4.06 -0.90
C ALA A 29 1.51 -5.56 -0.68
N PHE A 30 2.48 -6.18 -1.37
CA PHE A 30 2.73 -7.62 -1.26
C PHE A 30 3.32 -8.02 0.09
N VAL A 31 4.22 -7.23 0.66
CA VAL A 31 4.73 -7.47 2.01
C VAL A 31 3.57 -7.40 3.02
N PHE A 32 2.70 -6.42 2.89
CA PHE A 32 1.54 -6.28 3.77
C PHE A 32 0.50 -7.39 3.55
N ALA A 33 0.34 -7.87 2.31
CA ALA A 33 -0.50 -9.04 2.00
C ALA A 33 0.08 -10.31 2.65
N ALA A 34 1.41 -10.52 2.57
CA ALA A 34 2.08 -11.65 3.19
C ALA A 34 1.87 -11.70 4.71
N VAL A 35 1.94 -10.54 5.39
CA VAL A 35 1.62 -10.44 6.83
C VAL A 35 0.16 -10.84 7.08
N SER A 36 -0.78 -10.38 6.26
CA SER A 36 -2.19 -10.76 6.40
C SER A 36 -2.39 -12.27 6.23
N PHE A 37 -1.81 -12.87 5.20
CA PHE A 37 -1.91 -14.32 4.98
C PHE A 37 -1.23 -15.14 6.08
N TYR A 38 -0.08 -14.66 6.59
CA TYR A 38 0.60 -15.27 7.73
C TYR A 38 -0.32 -15.32 8.97
N TRP A 39 -0.97 -14.21 9.30
CA TRP A 39 -1.94 -14.18 10.41
C TRP A 39 -3.19 -15.02 10.13
N GLY A 40 -3.72 -14.95 8.90
CA GLY A 40 -4.84 -15.78 8.48
C GLY A 40 -4.57 -17.27 8.60
N ALA A 41 -3.34 -17.71 8.30
CA ALA A 41 -2.88 -19.09 8.44
C ALA A 41 -2.60 -19.52 9.89
N GLY A 42 -2.63 -18.59 10.86
CA GLY A 42 -2.44 -18.89 12.27
C GLY A 42 -1.14 -18.38 12.87
N GLY A 43 -0.36 -17.64 12.11
CA GLY A 43 0.82 -16.96 12.64
C GLY A 43 0.44 -15.90 13.67
N LEU A 44 1.24 -15.77 14.75
CA LEU A 44 0.95 -14.84 15.84
C LEU A 44 2.01 -13.75 16.00
N VAL A 45 3.12 -13.82 15.25
CA VAL A 45 4.18 -12.81 15.36
C VAL A 45 3.62 -11.45 14.97
N GLY A 46 3.78 -10.46 15.84
CA GLY A 46 3.32 -9.10 15.63
C GLY A 46 1.84 -8.84 15.98
N VAL A 47 1.03 -9.87 16.26
CA VAL A 47 -0.38 -9.70 16.65
C VAL A 47 -0.51 -8.86 17.92
N SER A 48 0.37 -9.06 18.92
CA SER A 48 0.40 -8.29 20.17
C SER A 48 0.66 -6.79 19.96
N THR A 49 1.23 -6.40 18.82
CA THR A 49 1.47 -4.99 18.50
C THR A 49 0.23 -4.26 17.99
N LEU A 50 -0.84 -4.98 17.67
CA LEU A 50 -2.13 -4.42 17.25
C LEU A 50 -2.95 -3.94 18.46
N GLY A 51 -2.89 -4.71 19.55
CA GLY A 51 -3.57 -4.43 20.83
C GLY A 51 -5.09 -4.53 20.76
N GLY A 52 -5.69 -4.43 21.96
CA GLY A 52 -7.13 -4.33 22.14
C GLY A 52 -7.93 -5.47 21.54
N ARG A 53 -9.15 -5.18 21.13
CA ARG A 53 -10.11 -6.17 20.62
C ARG A 53 -9.61 -6.97 19.42
N ILE A 54 -8.77 -6.38 18.57
CA ILE A 54 -8.24 -7.08 17.38
C ILE A 54 -7.28 -8.19 17.80
N GLU A 55 -6.41 -7.91 18.77
CA GLU A 55 -5.49 -8.90 19.31
C GLU A 55 -6.25 -10.04 19.99
N GLU A 56 -7.21 -9.72 20.87
CA GLU A 56 -8.04 -10.72 21.55
C GLU A 56 -8.73 -11.67 20.57
N LEU A 57 -9.40 -11.13 19.55
CA LEU A 57 -10.10 -11.91 18.55
C LEU A 57 -9.16 -12.71 17.64
N ALA A 58 -7.98 -12.18 17.35
CA ALA A 58 -6.96 -12.89 16.59
C ALA A 58 -6.39 -14.08 17.37
N LEU A 59 -6.12 -13.91 18.67
CA LEU A 59 -5.67 -14.98 19.57
C LEU A 59 -6.76 -16.05 19.77
N ALA A 60 -8.03 -15.64 19.89
CA ALA A 60 -9.18 -16.53 19.98
C ALA A 60 -9.50 -17.23 18.64
N ARG A 61 -8.80 -16.90 17.56
CA ARG A 61 -9.07 -17.45 16.20
C ARG A 61 -10.53 -17.21 15.76
N ASP A 62 -11.08 -16.05 16.11
CA ASP A 62 -12.46 -15.69 15.73
C ASP A 62 -12.66 -15.77 14.22
N PRO A 63 -13.68 -16.51 13.70
CA PRO A 63 -13.89 -16.71 12.28
C PRO A 63 -14.08 -15.41 11.49
N ALA A 64 -14.69 -14.37 12.08
CA ALA A 64 -14.91 -13.10 11.39
C ALA A 64 -13.59 -12.36 11.18
N ILE A 65 -12.71 -12.35 12.20
CA ILE A 65 -11.36 -11.76 12.08
C ILE A 65 -10.53 -12.53 11.06
N ILE A 66 -10.53 -13.85 11.12
CA ILE A 66 -9.78 -14.66 10.15
C ILE A 66 -10.26 -14.39 8.73
N THR A 67 -11.57 -14.36 8.50
CA THR A 67 -12.14 -14.03 7.20
C THR A 67 -11.74 -12.63 6.73
N MET A 68 -11.83 -11.63 7.62
CA MET A 68 -11.43 -10.26 7.33
C MET A 68 -9.95 -10.17 6.93
N VAL A 69 -9.07 -10.88 7.62
CA VAL A 69 -7.62 -10.89 7.35
C VAL A 69 -7.33 -11.52 5.99
N TRP A 70 -8.00 -12.62 5.63
CA TRP A 70 -7.88 -13.23 4.29
C TRP A 70 -8.38 -12.30 3.20
N VAL A 71 -9.56 -11.71 3.36
CA VAL A 71 -10.15 -10.76 2.39
C VAL A 71 -9.24 -9.56 2.20
N THR A 72 -8.75 -8.96 3.29
CA THR A 72 -7.83 -7.80 3.20
C THR A 72 -6.48 -8.19 2.60
N GLY A 73 -6.00 -9.42 2.83
CA GLY A 73 -4.82 -9.96 2.17
C GLY A 73 -4.99 -10.01 0.65
N VAL A 74 -6.11 -10.55 0.17
CA VAL A 74 -6.43 -10.58 -1.27
C VAL A 74 -6.54 -9.17 -1.84
N LEU A 75 -7.21 -8.23 -1.15
CA LEU A 75 -7.31 -6.83 -1.60
C LEU A 75 -5.94 -6.16 -1.70
N LYS A 76 -5.01 -6.47 -0.80
CA LYS A 76 -3.62 -5.97 -0.87
C LYS A 76 -2.88 -6.54 -2.08
N VAL A 77 -3.06 -7.83 -2.40
CA VAL A 77 -2.51 -8.42 -3.63
C VAL A 77 -3.07 -7.71 -4.86
N LEU A 78 -4.38 -7.50 -4.94
CA LEU A 78 -5.00 -6.77 -6.04
C LEU A 78 -4.47 -5.34 -6.17
N GLY A 79 -4.24 -4.65 -5.05
CA GLY A 79 -3.62 -3.33 -5.02
C GLY A 79 -2.18 -3.33 -5.52
N GLY A 80 -1.39 -4.36 -5.18
CA GLY A 80 -0.04 -4.57 -5.71
C GLY A 80 -0.04 -4.84 -7.22
N LEU A 81 -0.95 -5.69 -7.69
CA LEU A 81 -1.13 -5.96 -9.12
C LEU A 81 -1.59 -4.70 -9.87
N LEU A 82 -2.47 -3.90 -9.28
CA LEU A 82 -2.90 -2.60 -9.85
C LEU A 82 -1.71 -1.67 -10.05
N ALA A 83 -0.82 -1.57 -9.05
CA ALA A 83 0.40 -0.76 -9.17
C ALA A 83 1.32 -1.28 -10.28
N LEU A 84 1.53 -2.59 -10.40
CA LEU A 84 2.32 -3.20 -11.47
C LEU A 84 1.69 -2.99 -12.85
N ALA A 85 0.36 -3.07 -12.96
CA ALA A 85 -0.35 -2.86 -14.23
C ALA A 85 -0.09 -1.48 -14.85
N LEU A 86 0.27 -0.47 -14.04
CA LEU A 86 0.61 0.87 -14.54
C LEU A 86 1.90 0.89 -15.37
N VAL A 87 2.81 -0.07 -15.14
CA VAL A 87 4.17 -0.07 -15.72
C VAL A 87 4.50 -1.32 -16.53
N GLN A 88 3.81 -2.43 -16.28
CA GLN A 88 4.06 -3.71 -16.95
C GLN A 88 3.36 -3.80 -18.33
N PRO A 89 3.94 -4.57 -19.28
CA PRO A 89 3.36 -4.75 -20.61
C PRO A 89 1.94 -5.33 -20.63
N TRP A 90 1.63 -6.25 -19.70
CA TRP A 90 0.31 -6.86 -19.60
C TRP A 90 -0.79 -5.87 -19.19
N GLY A 91 -0.43 -4.81 -18.44
CA GLY A 91 -1.33 -3.73 -18.07
C GLY A 91 -1.86 -2.92 -19.26
N ARG A 92 -1.15 -2.96 -20.41
CA ARG A 92 -1.61 -2.31 -21.67
C ARG A 92 -2.87 -2.95 -22.25
N ARG A 93 -3.20 -4.20 -21.86
CA ARG A 93 -4.44 -4.88 -22.26
C ARG A 93 -5.67 -4.34 -21.52
N LEU A 94 -5.48 -3.63 -20.43
CA LEU A 94 -6.55 -3.02 -19.64
C LEU A 94 -6.86 -1.61 -20.18
N PRO A 95 -8.15 -1.20 -20.20
CA PRO A 95 -8.52 0.15 -20.61
C PRO A 95 -7.86 1.18 -19.69
N ARG A 96 -6.94 1.96 -20.23
CA ARG A 96 -6.05 2.87 -19.48
C ARG A 96 -6.80 3.82 -18.55
N ARG A 97 -7.93 4.34 -19.00
CA ARG A 97 -8.78 5.24 -18.21
C ARG A 97 -9.29 4.60 -16.91
N TRP A 98 -9.68 3.32 -16.95
CA TRP A 98 -10.15 2.61 -15.77
C TRP A 98 -9.01 2.26 -14.84
N LEU A 99 -7.87 1.85 -15.38
CA LEU A 99 -6.66 1.56 -14.62
C LEU A 99 -6.21 2.79 -13.82
N LEU A 100 -6.16 3.98 -14.47
CA LEU A 100 -5.78 5.22 -13.80
C LEU A 100 -6.83 5.66 -12.76
N ARG A 101 -8.13 5.52 -13.06
CA ARG A 101 -9.20 5.83 -12.10
C ARG A 101 -9.11 4.94 -10.85
N ALA A 102 -8.91 3.64 -11.04
CA ALA A 102 -8.73 2.70 -9.94
C ALA A 102 -7.48 3.02 -9.10
N ALA A 103 -6.36 3.34 -9.76
CA ALA A 103 -5.13 3.70 -9.08
C ALA A 103 -5.26 5.02 -8.29
N TRP A 104 -5.89 6.04 -8.85
CA TRP A 104 -6.16 7.30 -8.14
C TRP A 104 -7.16 7.09 -7.00
N GLY A 105 -8.26 6.34 -7.22
CA GLY A 105 -9.21 6.00 -6.17
C GLY A 105 -8.56 5.26 -5.00
N GLY A 106 -7.75 4.25 -5.30
CA GLY A 106 -6.97 3.53 -4.29
C GLY A 106 -5.95 4.42 -3.57
N ALA A 107 -5.24 5.28 -4.29
CA ALA A 107 -4.28 6.21 -3.71
C ALA A 107 -4.94 7.19 -2.72
N VAL A 108 -6.05 7.81 -3.12
CA VAL A 108 -6.81 8.72 -2.24
C VAL A 108 -7.36 7.98 -1.02
N LEU A 109 -7.99 6.81 -1.23
CA LEU A 109 -8.53 5.99 -0.16
C LEU A 109 -7.46 5.64 0.89
N LEU A 110 -6.32 5.10 0.45
CA LEU A 110 -5.25 4.67 1.34
C LEU A 110 -4.57 5.86 2.04
N THR A 111 -4.37 6.97 1.33
CA THR A 111 -3.77 8.19 1.90
C THR A 111 -4.68 8.79 2.96
N VAL A 112 -5.96 8.96 2.67
CA VAL A 112 -6.94 9.49 3.63
C VAL A 112 -7.08 8.57 4.82
N TYR A 113 -7.22 7.26 4.58
CA TYR A 113 -7.28 6.27 5.65
C TYR A 113 -6.05 6.31 6.55
N GLY A 114 -4.83 6.29 5.96
CA GLY A 114 -3.57 6.35 6.70
C GLY A 114 -3.44 7.65 7.52
N LEU A 115 -3.81 8.80 6.95
CA LEU A 115 -3.80 10.07 7.67
C LEU A 115 -4.77 10.08 8.85
N LEU A 116 -6.01 9.61 8.65
CA LEU A 116 -7.01 9.53 9.72
C LEU A 116 -6.54 8.62 10.85
N GLN A 117 -5.98 7.47 10.52
CA GLN A 117 -5.46 6.52 11.50
C GLN A 117 -4.27 7.08 12.27
N ILE A 118 -3.26 7.64 11.59
CA ILE A 118 -2.11 8.29 12.23
C ILE A 118 -2.58 9.39 13.17
N THR A 119 -3.49 10.26 12.70
CA THR A 119 -4.01 11.37 13.50
C THR A 119 -4.74 10.86 14.73
N SER A 120 -5.62 9.86 14.58
CA SER A 120 -6.37 9.28 15.69
C SER A 120 -5.46 8.68 16.76
N VAL A 121 -4.46 7.89 16.35
CA VAL A 121 -3.51 7.26 17.27
C VAL A 121 -2.58 8.30 17.91
N ALA A 122 -2.17 9.33 17.16
CA ALA A 122 -1.36 10.42 17.68
C ALA A 122 -2.10 11.24 18.75
N LEU A 123 -3.38 11.55 18.54
CA LEU A 123 -4.19 12.27 19.52
C LEU A 123 -4.28 11.52 20.86
N VAL A 124 -4.38 10.18 20.82
CA VAL A 124 -4.35 9.33 22.00
C VAL A 124 -2.94 9.31 22.62
N ALA A 125 -1.91 9.14 21.81
CA ALA A 125 -0.52 9.05 22.28
C ALA A 125 -0.03 10.34 22.96
N PHE A 126 -0.51 11.50 22.51
CA PHE A 126 -0.20 12.81 23.12
C PHE A 126 -1.19 13.21 24.24
N GLY A 127 -2.12 12.32 24.63
CA GLY A 127 -3.07 12.59 25.70
C GLY A 127 -4.15 13.63 25.39
N LEU A 128 -4.35 13.97 24.11
CA LEU A 128 -5.38 14.90 23.66
C LEU A 128 -6.78 14.25 23.64
N ILE A 129 -6.83 12.94 23.53
CA ILE A 129 -8.05 12.14 23.62
C ILE A 129 -7.79 10.99 24.59
N THR A 130 -8.69 10.82 25.56
CA THR A 130 -8.65 9.69 26.48
C THR A 130 -9.49 8.54 25.90
N PRO A 131 -8.89 7.38 25.58
CA PRO A 131 -9.63 6.23 25.11
C PRO A 131 -10.48 5.65 26.23
N THR A 132 -11.60 5.01 25.87
CA THR A 132 -12.51 4.37 26.84
C THR A 132 -11.88 3.18 27.57
N GLN A 133 -10.84 2.57 26.97
CA GLN A 133 -10.04 1.52 27.59
C GLN A 133 -8.56 1.91 27.56
N PRO A 134 -7.79 1.57 28.60
CA PRO A 134 -6.35 1.82 28.60
C PRO A 134 -5.68 1.15 27.41
N VAL A 135 -4.84 1.87 26.71
CA VAL A 135 -4.03 1.34 25.60
C VAL A 135 -2.57 1.33 26.01
N ASP A 136 -1.92 0.20 25.86
CA ASP A 136 -0.50 0.07 26.17
C ASP A 136 0.36 1.01 25.30
N SER A 137 1.33 1.66 25.91
CA SER A 137 2.23 2.59 25.22
C SER A 137 3.05 1.91 24.12
N THR A 138 3.36 0.63 24.28
CA THR A 138 4.07 -0.18 23.27
C THR A 138 3.20 -0.37 22.03
N VAL A 139 1.92 -0.66 22.21
CA VAL A 139 0.94 -0.77 21.12
C VAL A 139 0.83 0.55 20.36
N LEU A 140 0.70 1.69 21.07
CA LEU A 140 0.63 3.01 20.45
C LEU A 140 1.87 3.30 19.60
N ARG A 141 3.07 2.96 20.10
CA ARG A 141 4.33 3.13 19.34
C ARG A 141 4.35 2.30 18.07
N TRP A 142 4.00 1.01 18.13
CA TRP A 142 3.96 0.14 16.95
C TRP A 142 2.94 0.61 15.93
N ARG A 143 1.79 1.05 16.37
CA ARG A 143 0.76 1.60 15.50
C ARG A 143 1.27 2.86 14.79
N LEU A 144 1.82 3.84 15.52
CA LEU A 144 2.31 5.09 14.96
C LEU A 144 3.53 4.92 14.04
N LEU A 145 4.44 3.98 14.35
CA LEU A 145 5.70 3.85 13.62
C LEU A 145 5.63 2.85 12.47
N LEU A 146 4.73 1.86 12.54
CA LEU A 146 4.67 0.79 11.55
C LEU A 146 3.30 0.69 10.87
N TRP A 147 2.23 0.39 11.62
CA TRP A 147 0.99 -0.05 11.02
C TRP A 147 0.24 1.07 10.27
N GLU A 148 0.12 2.24 10.87
CA GLU A 148 -0.63 3.33 10.28
C GLU A 148 0.15 4.05 9.15
N PRO A 149 1.48 4.31 9.28
CA PRO A 149 2.26 4.87 8.19
C PRO A 149 2.32 3.99 6.94
N TRP A 150 2.15 2.66 7.09
CA TRP A 150 2.16 1.74 5.97
C TRP A 150 1.11 2.07 4.90
N PHE A 151 -0.12 2.36 5.35
CA PHE A 151 -1.19 2.75 4.44
C PHE A 151 -0.92 4.10 3.76
N LEU A 152 -0.39 5.06 4.51
CA LEU A 152 -0.03 6.37 3.96
C LEU A 152 1.06 6.25 2.91
N VAL A 153 2.15 5.55 3.21
CA VAL A 153 3.27 5.32 2.28
C VAL A 153 2.77 4.61 1.02
N TRP A 154 1.97 3.58 1.18
CA TRP A 154 1.39 2.85 0.05
C TRP A 154 0.49 3.75 -0.81
N GLY A 155 -0.40 4.53 -0.20
CA GLY A 155 -1.28 5.47 -0.89
C GLY A 155 -0.51 6.52 -1.69
N VAL A 156 0.51 7.14 -1.08
CA VAL A 156 1.37 8.13 -1.74
C VAL A 156 2.13 7.52 -2.91
N LEU A 157 2.75 6.35 -2.73
CA LEU A 157 3.48 5.66 -3.79
C LEU A 157 2.56 5.28 -4.96
N LEU A 158 1.34 4.80 -4.67
CA LEU A 158 0.36 4.49 -5.70
C LEU A 158 -0.10 5.74 -6.45
N GLY A 159 -0.27 6.87 -5.75
CA GLY A 159 -0.60 8.16 -6.35
C GLY A 159 0.52 8.67 -7.28
N LEU A 160 1.77 8.59 -6.84
CA LEU A 160 2.93 8.91 -7.68
C LEU A 160 3.02 8.01 -8.93
N ALA A 161 2.73 6.72 -8.77
CA ALA A 161 2.68 5.77 -9.89
C ALA A 161 1.55 6.11 -10.88
N ALA A 162 0.36 6.46 -10.39
CA ALA A 162 -0.76 6.88 -11.22
C ALA A 162 -0.47 8.19 -11.97
N TRP A 163 0.14 9.16 -11.31
CA TRP A 163 0.55 10.43 -11.93
C TRP A 163 1.59 10.22 -13.03
N ALA A 164 2.65 9.46 -12.76
CA ALA A 164 3.65 9.10 -13.75
C ALA A 164 3.03 8.32 -14.94
N GLY A 165 2.07 7.44 -14.61
CA GLY A 165 1.31 6.71 -15.60
C GLY A 165 0.46 7.62 -16.49
N GLY A 166 -0.20 8.63 -15.92
CA GLY A 166 -0.99 9.61 -16.69
C GLY A 166 -0.16 10.37 -17.74
N LYS A 167 1.04 10.82 -17.35
CA LYS A 167 1.95 11.54 -18.26
C LYS A 167 2.44 10.72 -19.47
N ARG A 168 2.43 9.40 -19.36
CA ARG A 168 2.81 8.50 -20.49
C ARG A 168 1.67 8.29 -21.47
N ALA A 169 0.45 8.68 -21.11
CA ALA A 169 -0.75 8.50 -21.93
C ALA A 169 -1.19 9.77 -22.66
N ALA A 170 -0.63 10.93 -22.29
CA ALA A 170 -0.79 12.22 -22.96
C ALA A 170 0.32 12.44 -23.99
#